data_186bbcacd0aa7e0581ac13435b81458f
#
_entry.id   186bbcacd0aa7e0581ac13435b81458f
#
_cell.length_a   1.000
_cell.length_b   1.000
_cell.length_c   1.000
_cell.angle_alpha   90.00
_cell.angle_beta   90.00
_cell.angle_gamma   90.00
#
_symmetry.space_group_name_H-M   'P 1'
#
loop_
_entity.id
_entity.type
_entity.pdbx_description
1 polymer ?
#
loop_
_entity_poly.entity_id
_entity_poly.type
_entity_poly.pdbx_seq_one_letter_code
_entity_poly.pdbx_strand_id
1 'polypeptide(L)'
;STAVVTDGQMEPAFDLDAELHFQPTTWPGARLPHTWIFRESNGDKVSTLDLCGHGQFTLFTGIGGEAWREAATQVGADFGMAINVHVIGPRQEYVDHVGDWARANEVSDTGCILVRPDHHVAWRADELSEDPKSELARVMNTILAR
;
A
#
# COMPACT_ATOMS: atom_id res chain seq x y z
N SER A 1 -12.68 -15.71 -0.04
CA SER A 1 -11.91 -15.11 -1.11
C SER A 1 -11.60 -13.67 -0.81
N THR A 2 -10.55 -13.20 -1.37
CA THR A 2 -10.08 -11.83 -1.13
C THR A 2 -10.38 -10.96 -2.34
N ALA A 3 -10.89 -9.74 -2.08
CA ALA A 3 -11.14 -8.76 -3.13
C ALA A 3 -9.82 -8.07 -3.45
N VAL A 4 -9.19 -8.48 -4.53
CA VAL A 4 -7.91 -7.95 -4.97
C VAL A 4 -7.94 -7.64 -6.46
N VAL A 5 -7.01 -6.79 -6.89
CA VAL A 5 -6.80 -6.48 -8.30
C VAL A 5 -5.32 -6.74 -8.59
N THR A 6 -5.04 -7.63 -9.53
CA THR A 6 -3.65 -7.91 -9.88
C THR A 6 -3.05 -6.74 -10.65
N ASP A 7 -1.75 -6.60 -10.57
CA ASP A 7 -1.03 -5.53 -11.25
C ASP A 7 -0.46 -5.98 -12.60
N GLY A 8 -0.89 -7.14 -13.09
CA GLY A 8 -0.46 -7.66 -14.38
C GLY A 8 0.86 -8.40 -14.33
N GLN A 9 1.47 -8.50 -13.17
CA GLN A 9 2.72 -9.23 -13.00
C GLN A 9 2.43 -10.69 -12.69
N MET A 10 3.42 -11.54 -12.93
CA MET A 10 3.31 -12.94 -12.57
C MET A 10 3.39 -13.08 -11.05
N GLU A 11 2.49 -13.88 -10.49
CA GLU A 11 2.50 -14.14 -9.06
C GLU A 11 3.82 -14.80 -8.66
N PRO A 12 4.43 -14.38 -7.53
CA PRO A 12 5.66 -15.02 -7.04
C PRO A 12 5.46 -16.50 -6.82
N ALA A 13 6.46 -17.30 -7.19
CA ALA A 13 6.42 -18.74 -6.96
C ALA A 13 6.74 -19.01 -5.49
N PHE A 14 5.79 -19.57 -4.78
CA PHE A 14 6.01 -20.04 -3.40
C PHE A 14 6.04 -21.55 -3.44
N ASP A 15 7.15 -22.15 -3.02
CA ASP A 15 7.23 -23.60 -2.94
C ASP A 15 6.65 -24.08 -1.61
N LEU A 16 6.67 -25.40 -1.40
CA LEU A 16 6.10 -25.98 -0.19
C LEU A 16 6.87 -25.62 1.07
N ASP A 17 8.08 -25.10 0.92
CA ASP A 17 8.90 -24.67 2.05
C ASP A 17 8.73 -23.19 2.33
N ALA A 18 7.86 -22.50 1.62
CA ALA A 18 7.67 -21.06 1.76
C ALA A 18 7.32 -20.68 3.19
N GLU A 19 6.56 -21.49 3.89
CA GLU A 19 6.21 -21.24 5.29
C GLU A 19 7.41 -21.26 6.21
N LEU A 20 8.47 -21.97 5.82
CA LEU A 20 9.73 -22.03 6.59
C LEU A 20 10.65 -20.88 6.19
N HIS A 21 10.47 -20.35 5.01
CA HIS A 21 11.31 -19.31 4.44
C HIS A 21 10.44 -18.13 3.97
N PHE A 22 9.56 -17.69 4.87
CA PHE A 22 8.64 -16.58 4.56
C PHE A 22 9.40 -15.37 4.03
N GLN A 23 8.99 -14.90 2.87
CA GLN A 23 9.54 -13.71 2.27
C GLN A 23 8.47 -12.61 2.26
N PRO A 24 8.77 -11.45 2.85
CA PRO A 24 7.83 -10.33 2.78
C PRO A 24 7.53 -9.94 1.34
N THR A 25 6.26 -9.74 1.03
CA THR A 25 5.85 -9.33 -0.30
C THR A 25 4.60 -8.46 -0.20
N THR A 26 4.42 -7.57 -1.18
CA THR A 26 3.21 -6.77 -1.33
C THR A 26 2.37 -7.24 -2.52
N TRP A 27 2.55 -8.46 -2.94
CA TRP A 27 1.71 -9.05 -4.00
C TRP A 27 0.24 -8.98 -3.58
N PRO A 28 -0.68 -8.56 -4.48
CA PRO A 28 -2.10 -8.49 -4.14
C PRO A 28 -2.62 -9.83 -3.59
N GLY A 29 -3.28 -9.77 -2.45
CA GLY A 29 -3.73 -10.94 -1.70
C GLY A 29 -2.85 -11.30 -0.52
N ALA A 30 -1.61 -10.86 -0.50
CA ALA A 30 -0.71 -11.11 0.63
C ALA A 30 -1.05 -10.18 1.79
N ARG A 31 -0.77 -10.63 3.00
CA ARG A 31 -0.84 -9.74 4.16
C ARG A 31 0.28 -8.71 4.05
N LEU A 32 -0.03 -7.45 4.37
CA LEU A 32 0.97 -6.39 4.33
C LEU A 32 2.16 -6.77 5.21
N PRO A 33 3.40 -6.67 4.71
CA PRO A 33 4.57 -6.96 5.53
C PRO A 33 4.67 -6.01 6.71
N HIS A 34 5.01 -6.57 7.89
CA HIS A 34 5.37 -5.75 9.04
C HIS A 34 6.78 -5.21 8.84
N THR A 35 6.93 -3.90 8.92
CA THR A 35 8.25 -3.27 9.01
C THR A 35 8.18 -2.14 10.02
N TRP A 36 9.32 -1.84 10.64
CA TRP A 36 9.42 -0.68 11.53
C TRP A 36 9.74 0.55 10.71
N ILE A 37 8.93 1.58 10.88
CA ILE A 37 9.17 2.91 10.32
C ILE A 37 9.07 3.94 11.44
N PHE A 38 9.46 5.17 11.17
CA PHE A 38 9.59 6.19 12.22
C PHE A 38 8.82 7.43 11.82
N ARG A 39 8.01 7.94 12.75
CA ARG A 39 7.26 9.17 12.52
C ARG A 39 8.22 10.36 12.49
N GLU A 40 8.18 11.13 11.42
CA GLU A 40 9.08 12.27 11.26
C GLU A 40 8.89 13.31 12.37
N SER A 41 7.65 13.57 12.76
CA SER A 41 7.34 14.66 13.69
C SER A 41 7.93 14.46 15.10
N ASN A 42 8.00 13.21 15.56
CA ASN A 42 8.43 12.94 16.94
C ASN A 42 9.40 11.77 17.08
N GLY A 43 9.77 11.12 15.97
CA GLY A 43 10.71 10.01 16.01
C GLY A 43 10.14 8.70 16.52
N ASP A 44 8.85 8.62 16.79
CA ASP A 44 8.24 7.39 17.30
C ASP A 44 8.37 6.25 16.31
N LYS A 45 8.72 5.08 16.82
CA LYS A 45 8.79 3.85 16.04
C LYS A 45 7.39 3.25 15.94
N VAL A 46 6.93 2.98 14.72
CA VAL A 46 5.61 2.37 14.48
C VAL A 46 5.75 1.25 13.47
N SER A 47 4.84 0.28 13.57
CA SER A 47 4.74 -0.78 12.55
C SER A 47 3.88 -0.31 11.40
N THR A 48 4.23 -0.72 10.19
CA THR A 48 3.38 -0.49 9.03
C THR A 48 1.97 -1.03 9.26
N LEU A 49 1.84 -2.13 10.01
CA LEU A 49 0.54 -2.71 10.32
C LEU A 49 -0.30 -1.82 11.23
N ASP A 50 0.34 -1.01 12.08
CA ASP A 50 -0.38 -0.10 12.97
C ASP A 50 -1.05 1.04 12.21
N LEU A 51 -0.59 1.33 11.01
CA LEU A 51 -1.16 2.39 10.17
C LEU A 51 -2.35 1.93 9.35
N CYS A 52 -2.63 0.63 9.37
CA CYS A 52 -3.69 0.03 8.58
C CYS A 52 -4.82 -0.45 9.47
N GLY A 53 -5.93 -0.80 8.86
CA GLY A 53 -7.06 -1.35 9.58
C GLY A 53 -8.00 -0.27 10.05
N HIS A 54 -8.53 -0.45 11.24
CA HIS A 54 -9.48 0.49 11.83
C HIS A 54 -10.71 0.71 10.95
N GLY A 55 -11.07 -0.33 10.15
CA GLY A 55 -12.24 -0.28 9.28
C GLY A 55 -12.03 0.50 7.98
N GLN A 56 -10.83 0.90 7.67
CA GLN A 56 -10.56 1.76 6.51
C GLN A 56 -9.50 1.17 5.57
N PHE A 57 -9.57 1.57 4.31
CA PHE A 57 -8.50 1.30 3.36
C PHE A 57 -7.34 2.25 3.62
N THR A 58 -6.14 1.79 3.35
CA THR A 58 -4.91 2.57 3.53
C THR A 58 -4.06 2.49 2.27
N LEU A 59 -3.51 3.63 1.86
CA LEU A 59 -2.64 3.69 0.70
C LEU A 59 -1.27 4.17 1.14
N PHE A 60 -0.25 3.38 0.80
CA PHE A 60 1.14 3.75 1.05
C PHE A 60 1.79 4.18 -0.24
N THR A 61 2.55 5.26 -0.21
CA THR A 61 3.33 5.71 -1.36
C THR A 61 4.66 6.28 -0.91
N GLY A 62 5.52 6.58 -1.86
CA GLY A 62 6.85 7.14 -1.61
C GLY A 62 6.91 8.62 -1.94
N ILE A 63 8.15 9.13 -1.96
CA ILE A 63 8.40 10.57 -2.08
C ILE A 63 7.87 11.16 -3.39
N GLY A 64 7.79 10.38 -4.46
CA GLY A 64 7.29 10.86 -5.76
C GLY A 64 5.82 10.58 -6.00
N GLY A 65 5.09 10.09 -4.99
CA GLY A 65 3.70 9.64 -5.16
C GLY A 65 2.64 10.57 -4.62
N GLU A 66 2.93 11.86 -4.48
CA GLU A 66 1.96 12.79 -3.88
C GLU A 66 0.63 12.86 -4.64
N ALA A 67 0.65 12.63 -5.96
CA ALA A 67 -0.57 12.63 -6.75
C ALA A 67 -1.52 11.49 -6.34
N TRP A 68 -1.00 10.41 -5.76
CA TRP A 68 -1.85 9.35 -5.22
C TRP A 68 -2.64 9.82 -4.00
N ARG A 69 -2.07 10.72 -3.20
CA ARG A 69 -2.78 11.29 -2.05
C ARG A 69 -4.02 12.06 -2.51
N GLU A 70 -3.85 12.90 -3.51
CA GLU A 70 -4.97 13.66 -4.07
C GLU A 70 -6.01 12.73 -4.67
N ALA A 71 -5.57 11.74 -5.44
CA ALA A 71 -6.46 10.73 -6.02
C ALA A 71 -7.26 10.00 -4.94
N ALA A 72 -6.61 9.59 -3.86
CA ALA A 72 -7.29 8.89 -2.77
C ALA A 72 -8.34 9.76 -2.09
N THR A 73 -8.05 11.05 -1.91
CA THR A 73 -9.01 11.98 -1.33
C THR A 73 -10.25 12.09 -2.21
N GLN A 74 -10.07 12.27 -3.51
CA GLN A 74 -11.18 12.43 -4.45
C GLN A 74 -11.99 11.14 -4.60
N VAL A 75 -11.31 10.02 -4.76
CA VAL A 75 -11.98 8.72 -4.90
C VAL A 75 -12.72 8.36 -3.61
N GLY A 76 -12.10 8.61 -2.47
CA GLY A 76 -12.76 8.38 -1.19
C GLY A 76 -14.06 9.16 -1.08
N ALA A 77 -14.03 10.44 -1.45
CA ALA A 77 -15.23 11.27 -1.44
C ALA A 77 -16.31 10.73 -2.39
N ASP A 78 -15.90 10.29 -3.59
CA ASP A 78 -16.85 9.76 -4.57
C ASP A 78 -17.51 8.46 -4.11
N PHE A 79 -16.79 7.66 -3.31
CA PHE A 79 -17.30 6.40 -2.79
C PHE A 79 -17.90 6.51 -1.39
N GLY A 80 -17.87 7.72 -0.81
CA GLY A 80 -18.42 7.95 0.52
C GLY A 80 -17.62 7.31 1.64
N MET A 81 -16.30 7.23 1.48
CA MET A 81 -15.43 6.59 2.46
C MET A 81 -14.10 7.33 2.54
N ALA A 82 -13.36 7.12 3.61
CA ALA A 82 -12.01 7.65 3.74
C ALA A 82 -10.99 6.61 3.30
N ILE A 83 -10.01 7.03 2.51
CA ILE A 83 -8.84 6.22 2.21
C ILE A 83 -7.67 6.95 2.85
N ASN A 84 -7.09 6.35 3.88
CA ASN A 84 -5.95 6.94 4.56
C ASN A 84 -4.71 6.84 3.69
N VAL A 85 -3.90 7.89 3.65
CA VAL A 85 -2.69 7.89 2.84
C VAL A 85 -1.49 8.18 3.74
N HIS A 86 -0.46 7.37 3.59
CA HIS A 86 0.80 7.57 4.30
C HIS A 86 1.94 7.59 3.31
N VAL A 87 2.80 8.61 3.43
CA VAL A 87 3.99 8.74 2.58
C VAL A 87 5.20 8.35 3.40
N ILE A 88 5.96 7.39 2.91
CA ILE A 88 7.16 6.89 3.57
C ILE A 88 8.37 7.24 2.72
N GLY A 89 9.29 8.01 3.29
CA GLY A 89 10.51 8.41 2.59
C GLY A 89 11.24 9.50 3.34
N PRO A 90 12.40 9.94 2.83
CA PRO A 90 13.16 11.00 3.48
C PRO A 90 12.34 12.27 3.63
N ARG A 91 12.28 12.77 4.87
CA ARG A 91 11.55 13.98 5.22
C ARG A 91 10.05 13.92 4.97
N GLN A 92 9.51 12.72 4.81
CA GLN A 92 8.07 12.53 4.66
C GLN A 92 7.44 12.25 6.03
N GLU A 93 6.14 12.02 6.04
CA GLU A 93 5.40 11.75 7.27
C GLU A 93 6.03 10.63 8.09
N TYR A 94 6.49 9.59 7.40
CA TYR A 94 7.21 8.47 8.00
C TYR A 94 8.53 8.27 7.28
N VAL A 95 9.53 7.87 8.04
CA VAL A 95 10.88 7.68 7.53
C VAL A 95 11.29 6.23 7.74
N ASP A 96 11.95 5.66 6.74
CA ASP A 96 12.42 4.27 6.76
C ASP A 96 13.92 4.26 7.03
N HIS A 97 14.31 4.46 8.30
CA HIS A 97 15.72 4.62 8.66
C HIS A 97 16.57 3.38 8.36
N VAL A 98 15.99 2.19 8.45
CA VAL A 98 16.73 0.94 8.30
C VAL A 98 16.62 0.36 6.90
N GLY A 99 15.69 0.87 6.10
CA GLY A 99 15.47 0.36 4.75
C GLY A 99 14.62 -0.90 4.67
N ASP A 100 13.99 -1.30 5.76
CA ASP A 100 13.15 -2.50 5.76
C ASP A 100 11.95 -2.34 4.84
N TRP A 101 11.30 -1.19 4.88
CA TRP A 101 10.17 -0.91 4.01
C TRP A 101 10.61 -0.86 2.54
N ALA A 102 11.73 -0.21 2.27
CA ALA A 102 12.25 -0.12 0.91
C ALA A 102 12.52 -1.50 0.31
N ARG A 103 12.95 -2.45 1.14
CA ARG A 103 13.19 -3.82 0.68
C ARG A 103 11.90 -4.62 0.52
N ALA A 104 10.90 -4.34 1.34
CA ALA A 104 9.67 -5.13 1.38
C ALA A 104 8.58 -4.62 0.43
N ASN A 105 8.58 -3.32 0.10
CA ASN A 105 7.43 -2.73 -0.59
C ASN A 105 7.29 -3.13 -2.06
N GLU A 106 8.37 -3.44 -2.75
CA GLU A 106 8.38 -3.95 -4.12
C GLU A 106 7.84 -2.98 -5.19
N VAL A 107 7.66 -1.72 -4.84
CA VAL A 107 7.22 -0.68 -5.79
C VAL A 107 8.21 0.48 -5.77
N SER A 108 8.17 1.33 -6.79
CA SER A 108 9.06 2.49 -6.84
C SER A 108 8.54 3.61 -5.93
N ASP A 109 9.34 4.67 -5.78
CA ASP A 109 8.97 5.84 -4.96
C ASP A 109 7.73 6.56 -5.47
N THR A 110 7.36 6.36 -6.73
CA THR A 110 6.16 6.95 -7.32
C THR A 110 4.98 5.98 -7.34
N GLY A 111 5.20 4.74 -6.93
CA GLY A 111 4.15 3.74 -6.88
C GLY A 111 3.33 3.83 -5.62
N CYS A 112 2.39 2.91 -5.48
CA CYS A 112 1.58 2.85 -4.27
C CYS A 112 1.11 1.43 -3.98
N ILE A 113 0.71 1.23 -2.73
CA ILE A 113 0.19 -0.04 -2.25
C ILE A 113 -1.12 0.25 -1.55
N LEU A 114 -2.21 -0.34 -2.01
CA LEU A 114 -3.53 -0.19 -1.39
C LEU A 114 -3.80 -1.40 -0.51
N VAL A 115 -4.10 -1.14 0.76
CA VAL A 115 -4.29 -2.17 1.78
C VAL A 115 -5.73 -2.14 2.28
N ARG A 116 -6.34 -3.31 2.37
CA ARG A 116 -7.70 -3.46 2.86
C ARG A 116 -7.75 -3.31 4.38
N PRO A 117 -8.95 -3.10 4.95
CA PRO A 117 -9.09 -3.02 6.42
C PRO A 117 -8.59 -4.25 7.17
N ASP A 118 -8.51 -5.41 6.51
CA ASP A 118 -8.01 -6.65 7.13
C ASP A 118 -6.50 -6.84 6.99
N HIS A 119 -5.78 -5.80 6.61
CA HIS A 119 -4.31 -5.80 6.48
C HIS A 119 -3.79 -6.60 5.29
N HIS A 120 -4.64 -6.94 4.34
CA HIS A 120 -4.20 -7.61 3.12
C HIS A 120 -4.08 -6.60 1.98
N VAL A 121 -3.06 -6.77 1.14
CA VAL A 121 -2.85 -5.92 -0.03
C VAL A 121 -3.97 -6.18 -1.02
N ALA A 122 -4.70 -5.12 -1.39
CA ALA A 122 -5.78 -5.22 -2.37
C ALA A 122 -5.26 -4.97 -3.79
N TRP A 123 -4.28 -4.10 -3.93
CA TRP A 123 -3.76 -3.68 -5.23
C TRP A 123 -2.46 -2.90 -5.02
N ARG A 124 -1.65 -2.86 -6.05
CA ARG A 124 -0.45 -2.02 -6.05
C ARG A 124 -0.18 -1.51 -7.46
N ALA A 125 0.49 -0.35 -7.54
CA ALA A 125 1.01 0.19 -8.79
C ALA A 125 2.52 0.38 -8.62
N ASP A 126 3.29 -0.09 -9.58
CA ASP A 126 4.74 0.00 -9.50
C ASP A 126 5.22 1.45 -9.57
N GLU A 127 4.52 2.28 -10.32
CA GLU A 127 4.86 3.69 -10.48
C GLU A 127 3.60 4.52 -10.66
N LEU A 128 3.74 5.85 -10.63
CA LEU A 128 2.62 6.76 -10.79
C LEU A 128 2.00 6.60 -12.18
N SER A 129 0.68 6.45 -12.22
CA SER A 129 -0.04 6.35 -13.48
C SER A 129 -0.28 7.75 -14.06
N GLU A 130 -0.62 7.78 -15.36
CA GLU A 130 -0.93 9.05 -16.03
C GLU A 130 -2.21 9.68 -15.48
N ASP A 131 -3.13 8.86 -14.99
CA ASP A 131 -4.39 9.33 -14.39
C ASP A 131 -4.66 8.56 -13.11
N PRO A 132 -4.01 8.95 -12.00
CA PRO A 132 -4.13 8.22 -10.74
C PRO A 132 -5.57 8.12 -10.23
N LYS A 133 -6.35 9.18 -10.39
CA LYS A 133 -7.73 9.19 -9.91
C LYS A 133 -8.57 8.14 -10.64
N SER A 134 -8.50 8.12 -11.97
CA SER A 134 -9.28 7.16 -12.76
C SER A 134 -8.85 5.74 -12.48
N GLU A 135 -7.56 5.49 -12.35
CA GLU A 135 -7.06 4.17 -12.06
C GLU A 135 -7.51 3.70 -10.67
N LEU A 136 -7.37 4.54 -9.66
CA LEU A 136 -7.78 4.19 -8.31
C LEU A 136 -9.29 3.99 -8.23
N ALA A 137 -10.09 4.80 -8.93
CA ALA A 137 -11.53 4.63 -8.99
C ALA A 137 -11.92 3.29 -9.60
N ARG A 138 -11.25 2.89 -10.69
CA ARG A 138 -11.47 1.59 -11.32
C ARG A 138 -11.16 0.45 -10.35
N VAL A 139 -10.06 0.56 -9.63
CA VAL A 139 -9.66 -0.44 -8.64
C VAL A 139 -10.71 -0.55 -7.54
N MET A 140 -11.15 0.58 -7.00
CA MET A 140 -12.15 0.57 -5.94
C MET A 140 -13.49 0.02 -6.41
N ASN A 141 -13.91 0.32 -7.65
CA ASN A 141 -15.10 -0.27 -8.23
C ASN A 141 -15.00 -1.80 -8.26
N THR A 142 -13.86 -2.31 -8.66
CA THR A 142 -13.63 -3.75 -8.74
C THR A 142 -13.67 -4.38 -7.34
N ILE A 143 -12.99 -3.78 -6.38
CA ILE A 143 -12.90 -4.32 -5.01
C ILE A 143 -14.27 -4.30 -4.34
N LEU A 144 -15.00 -3.21 -4.49
CA LEU A 144 -16.29 -3.03 -3.84
C LEU A 144 -17.46 -3.57 -4.67
N ALA A 145 -17.19 -4.08 -5.87
CA ALA A 145 -18.20 -4.60 -6.79
C ALA A 145 -19.27 -3.55 -7.14
N ARG A 146 -18.83 -2.34 -7.40
CA ARG A 146 -19.73 -1.23 -7.73
C ARG A 146 -19.62 -0.82 -9.18
#